data_45cec62a28b91cfcaf99667fe44dccb6
#
_entry.id   45cec62a28b91cfcaf99667fe44dccb6
#
_cell.length_a   1.000
_cell.length_b   1.000
_cell.length_c   1.000
_cell.angle_alpha   90.00
_cell.angle_beta   90.00
_cell.angle_gamma   90.00
#
_symmetry.space_group_name_H-M   'P 1'
#
loop_
_entity.id
_entity.type
_entity.pdbx_description
1 polymer ?
#
loop_
_entity_poly.entity_id
_entity_poly.type
_entity_poly.pdbx_seq_one_letter_code
_entity_poly.pdbx_strand_id
1 'polypeptide(L)'
;MKKAILTTMATLATTALSAQESQTAYNFLRLPVSAHAAAVGGDNVTIVEDDAALMFSNPALLSSVSDKTIGLNVMTYMAGATTASATFNRTVGERASWAVSGQYMNYGKMRHTDANNNQLGEFSARDIGVAGYFSYMLNDRFAGGITAKFLTSHIGDYNSIGAGIDLGLNYYDPEHDWSLSIVAKNLGGQLKAYDDEYDPMPIDIQIGASKRLAHTPLRVSATLVDLTHWNYRFFNHLVLGVDASISQNFWLGLGYNFRRADEMEINTTEGGSTHLAGFSVGAGLSLN
;
A
#
# COMPACT_ATOMS: atom_id res chain seq x y z
N MET A 1 26.06 26.61 -2.66
CA MET A 1 25.72 25.19 -2.93
C MET A 1 24.45 24.73 -2.21
N LYS A 2 24.28 24.83 -0.89
CA LYS A 2 23.06 24.36 -0.18
C LYS A 2 21.75 24.98 -0.68
N LYS A 3 21.72 26.30 -1.00
CA LYS A 3 20.53 26.96 -1.56
C LYS A 3 20.19 26.48 -2.99
N ALA A 4 21.22 26.21 -3.82
CA ALA A 4 20.98 25.68 -5.18
C ALA A 4 20.39 24.25 -5.16
N ILE A 5 20.86 23.39 -4.26
CA ILE A 5 20.31 22.03 -4.09
C ILE A 5 18.86 22.09 -3.61
N LEU A 6 18.53 22.96 -2.66
CA LEU A 6 17.17 23.13 -2.17
C LEU A 6 16.22 23.67 -3.26
N THR A 7 16.71 24.61 -4.09
CA THR A 7 15.94 25.17 -5.22
C THR A 7 15.73 24.11 -6.31
N THR A 8 16.74 23.28 -6.60
CA THR A 8 16.63 22.19 -7.59
C THR A 8 15.69 21.09 -7.11
N MET A 9 15.69 20.73 -5.82
CA MET A 9 14.74 19.80 -5.25
C MET A 9 13.30 20.37 -5.24
N ALA A 10 13.13 21.66 -4.97
CA ALA A 10 11.83 22.31 -5.04
C ALA A 10 11.28 22.39 -6.47
N THR A 11 12.13 22.66 -7.48
CA THR A 11 11.72 22.68 -8.89
C THR A 11 11.44 21.28 -9.44
N LEU A 12 12.14 20.24 -9.02
CA LEU A 12 11.77 18.84 -9.37
C LEU A 12 10.42 18.44 -8.76
N ALA A 13 10.10 18.93 -7.56
CA ALA A 13 8.80 18.65 -6.93
C ALA A 13 7.63 19.36 -7.64
N THR A 14 7.85 20.51 -8.27
CA THR A 14 6.80 21.29 -8.92
C THR A 14 6.43 20.83 -10.34
N THR A 15 7.30 20.09 -11.02
CA THR A 15 7.01 19.56 -12.37
C THR A 15 6.18 18.28 -12.34
N ALA A 16 6.01 17.64 -11.18
CA ALA A 16 5.17 16.44 -11.02
C ALA A 16 3.67 16.75 -10.76
N LEU A 17 3.26 18.02 -10.75
CA LEU A 17 1.93 18.46 -10.30
C LEU A 17 0.91 18.66 -11.44
N SER A 18 1.03 17.94 -12.54
CA SER A 18 -0.04 17.89 -13.56
C SER A 18 -0.79 16.57 -13.41
N ALA A 19 -1.62 16.47 -12.37
CA ALA A 19 -2.47 15.31 -12.19
C ALA A 19 -3.81 15.53 -12.90
N GLN A 20 -3.92 15.02 -14.12
CA GLN A 20 -5.16 14.43 -14.59
C GLN A 20 -5.41 13.14 -13.78
N GLU A 21 -6.70 12.73 -13.59
CA GLU A 21 -7.02 11.34 -13.21
C GLU A 21 -6.37 10.42 -14.23
N SER A 22 -5.13 10.09 -14.02
CA SER A 22 -4.36 9.34 -14.97
C SER A 22 -4.61 7.87 -14.72
N GLN A 23 -5.02 7.17 -15.75
CA GLN A 23 -4.86 5.73 -15.80
C GLN A 23 -3.40 5.43 -15.46
N THR A 24 -3.18 4.75 -14.34
CA THR A 24 -1.83 4.35 -13.95
C THR A 24 -1.63 2.87 -14.28
N ALA A 25 -0.42 2.50 -14.66
CA ALA A 25 -0.03 1.10 -14.76
C ALA A 25 0.11 0.47 -13.36
N TYR A 26 0.05 -0.85 -13.28
CA TYR A 26 0.34 -1.64 -12.06
C TYR A 26 -0.51 -1.26 -10.84
N ASN A 27 -1.81 -1.00 -11.03
CA ASN A 27 -2.72 -0.58 -9.95
C ASN A 27 -2.86 -1.60 -8.80
N PHE A 28 -2.45 -2.87 -9.00
CA PHE A 28 -2.38 -3.86 -7.93
C PHE A 28 -1.46 -3.44 -6.78
N LEU A 29 -0.51 -2.53 -7.01
CA LEU A 29 0.38 -1.96 -5.98
C LEU A 29 -0.34 -1.07 -4.97
N ARG A 30 -1.58 -0.64 -5.26
CA ARG A 30 -2.44 0.14 -4.36
C ARG A 30 -3.21 -0.76 -3.38
N LEU A 31 -3.25 -2.08 -3.62
CA LEU A 31 -3.99 -3.00 -2.77
C LEU A 31 -3.21 -3.32 -1.50
N PRO A 32 -3.87 -3.36 -0.33
CA PRO A 32 -3.22 -3.75 0.91
C PRO A 32 -2.82 -5.24 0.85
N VAL A 33 -1.62 -5.56 1.28
CA VAL A 33 -1.14 -6.94 1.39
C VAL A 33 -1.34 -7.48 2.80
N SER A 34 -1.05 -6.69 3.84
CA SER A 34 -1.30 -7.08 5.22
C SER A 34 -2.79 -7.09 5.52
N ALA A 35 -3.28 -8.21 6.08
CA ALA A 35 -4.65 -8.33 6.55
C ALA A 35 -4.96 -7.32 7.68
N HIS A 36 -3.98 -7.01 8.53
CA HIS A 36 -4.14 -6.00 9.57
C HIS A 36 -4.29 -4.60 8.98
N ALA A 37 -3.42 -4.21 8.04
CA ALA A 37 -3.56 -2.93 7.34
C ALA A 37 -4.91 -2.84 6.61
N ALA A 38 -5.35 -3.93 5.96
CA ALA A 38 -6.66 -4.00 5.30
C ALA A 38 -7.82 -3.77 6.27
N ALA A 39 -7.75 -4.34 7.48
CA ALA A 39 -8.77 -4.21 8.53
C ALA A 39 -8.93 -2.77 9.02
N VAL A 40 -7.85 -2.00 9.07
CA VAL A 40 -7.84 -0.61 9.56
C VAL A 40 -7.90 0.43 8.45
N GLY A 41 -8.50 0.07 7.30
CA GLY A 41 -8.79 1.01 6.21
C GLY A 41 -8.02 0.78 4.90
N GLY A 42 -7.02 -0.11 4.90
CA GLY A 42 -6.23 -0.47 3.72
C GLY A 42 -4.86 0.20 3.65
N ASP A 43 -4.79 1.48 3.97
CA ASP A 43 -3.56 2.27 3.93
C ASP A 43 -3.12 2.67 5.34
N ASN A 44 -2.32 1.83 5.98
CA ASN A 44 -1.71 2.14 7.26
C ASN A 44 -0.19 1.91 7.17
N VAL A 45 0.56 2.97 7.46
CA VAL A 45 2.02 2.99 7.34
C VAL A 45 2.74 3.03 8.70
N THR A 46 1.98 2.90 9.81
CA THR A 46 2.47 3.15 11.17
C THR A 46 2.37 1.96 12.12
N ILE A 47 1.77 0.85 11.70
CA ILE A 47 1.63 -0.35 12.54
C ILE A 47 3.01 -0.99 12.73
N VAL A 48 3.54 -0.90 13.95
CA VAL A 48 4.80 -1.53 14.36
C VAL A 48 4.47 -2.85 15.03
N GLU A 49 4.61 -3.96 14.30
CA GLU A 49 4.29 -5.32 14.74
C GLU A 49 5.18 -6.36 14.03
N ASP A 50 5.16 -7.59 14.53
CA ASP A 50 5.87 -8.73 13.92
C ASP A 50 5.05 -9.35 12.76
N ASP A 51 4.75 -8.52 11.75
CA ASP A 51 4.07 -8.92 10.51
C ASP A 51 4.89 -8.47 9.29
N ALA A 52 5.50 -9.43 8.60
CA ALA A 52 6.31 -9.17 7.40
C ALA A 52 5.51 -8.50 6.27
N ALA A 53 4.18 -8.65 6.22
CA ALA A 53 3.35 -8.00 5.20
C ALA A 53 3.25 -6.48 5.37
N LEU A 54 3.55 -5.93 6.55
CA LEU A 54 3.56 -4.48 6.77
C LEU A 54 4.66 -3.74 5.99
N MET A 55 5.73 -4.46 5.56
CA MET A 55 6.78 -3.86 4.73
C MET A 55 6.28 -3.40 3.36
N PHE A 56 5.16 -3.94 2.85
CA PHE A 56 4.51 -3.46 1.61
C PHE A 56 3.87 -2.08 1.81
N SER A 57 3.46 -1.75 3.04
CA SER A 57 2.94 -0.43 3.38
C SER A 57 4.07 0.57 3.62
N ASN A 58 5.10 0.16 4.39
CA ASN A 58 6.26 0.99 4.73
C ASN A 58 7.49 0.10 4.94
N PRO A 59 8.53 0.20 4.09
CA PRO A 59 9.72 -0.63 4.22
C PRO A 59 10.48 -0.43 5.55
N ALA A 60 10.32 0.69 6.23
CA ALA A 60 10.93 0.91 7.55
C ALA A 60 10.37 -0.03 8.63
N LEU A 61 9.12 -0.50 8.48
CA LEU A 61 8.47 -1.42 9.42
C LEU A 61 9.08 -2.82 9.41
N LEU A 62 9.86 -3.17 8.39
CA LEU A 62 10.61 -4.43 8.36
C LEU A 62 11.57 -4.56 9.55
N SER A 63 12.01 -3.44 10.16
CA SER A 63 12.88 -3.44 11.34
C SER A 63 12.23 -4.07 12.58
N SER A 64 10.90 -4.18 12.63
CA SER A 64 10.14 -4.78 13.75
C SER A 64 9.82 -6.26 13.55
N VAL A 65 10.18 -6.82 12.39
CA VAL A 65 9.85 -8.21 12.05
C VAL A 65 10.94 -9.17 12.56
N SER A 66 10.51 -10.25 13.19
CA SER A 66 11.39 -11.32 13.70
C SER A 66 12.23 -11.96 12.57
N ASP A 67 13.44 -12.43 12.92
CA ASP A 67 14.34 -13.09 11.95
C ASP A 67 13.74 -14.38 11.40
N LYS A 68 13.90 -14.60 10.09
CA LYS A 68 13.46 -15.81 9.37
C LYS A 68 11.93 -15.98 9.31
N THR A 69 11.17 -14.90 9.34
CA THR A 69 9.72 -14.96 9.16
C THR A 69 9.39 -15.22 7.69
N ILE A 70 8.44 -16.12 7.47
CA ILE A 70 7.79 -16.36 6.18
C ILE A 70 6.37 -15.88 6.29
N GLY A 71 5.97 -14.95 5.43
CA GLY A 71 4.60 -14.46 5.33
C GLY A 71 3.94 -14.95 4.05
N LEU A 72 2.68 -15.39 4.15
CA LEU A 72 1.84 -15.73 3.01
C LEU A 72 0.51 -15.00 3.15
N ASN A 73 0.10 -14.30 2.09
CA ASN A 73 -1.16 -13.56 2.07
C ASN A 73 -1.92 -13.90 0.80
N VAL A 74 -3.24 -14.06 0.93
CA VAL A 74 -4.16 -14.24 -0.18
C VAL A 74 -5.36 -13.34 0.04
N MET A 75 -5.79 -12.64 -1.00
CA MET A 75 -6.97 -11.79 -0.96
C MET A 75 -7.81 -12.03 -2.21
N THR A 76 -9.12 -12.16 -2.02
CA THR A 76 -10.09 -12.08 -3.11
C THR A 76 -10.54 -10.63 -3.25
N TYR A 77 -10.53 -10.13 -4.47
CA TYR A 77 -10.90 -8.76 -4.81
C TYR A 77 -12.15 -8.73 -5.70
N MET A 78 -12.55 -7.53 -6.14
CA MET A 78 -13.75 -7.34 -6.96
C MET A 78 -13.73 -8.18 -8.23
N ALA A 79 -14.91 -8.54 -8.72
CA ALA A 79 -15.12 -9.34 -9.94
C ALA A 79 -14.42 -10.71 -9.95
N GLY A 80 -14.09 -11.26 -8.77
CA GLY A 80 -13.42 -12.55 -8.64
C GLY A 80 -11.91 -12.50 -8.86
N ALA A 81 -11.32 -11.32 -9.00
CA ALA A 81 -9.87 -11.17 -9.02
C ALA A 81 -9.25 -11.65 -7.71
N THR A 82 -8.07 -12.23 -7.79
CA THR A 82 -7.35 -12.75 -6.62
C THR A 82 -5.91 -12.27 -6.62
N THR A 83 -5.40 -11.92 -5.45
CA THR A 83 -3.98 -11.63 -5.25
C THR A 83 -3.39 -12.56 -4.20
N ALA A 84 -2.16 -12.95 -4.41
CA ALA A 84 -1.36 -13.73 -3.47
C ALA A 84 0.01 -13.11 -3.34
N SER A 85 0.58 -13.16 -2.14
CA SER A 85 1.95 -12.73 -1.90
C SER A 85 2.67 -13.69 -0.98
N ALA A 86 3.97 -13.78 -1.17
CA ALA A 86 4.90 -14.50 -0.29
C ALA A 86 6.05 -13.58 0.07
N THR A 87 6.51 -13.66 1.33
CA THR A 87 7.62 -12.87 1.85
C THR A 87 8.56 -13.75 2.64
N PHE A 88 9.83 -13.38 2.65
CA PHE A 88 10.84 -13.93 3.52
C PHE A 88 11.79 -12.84 3.96
N ASN A 89 12.09 -12.76 5.26
CA ASN A 89 13.01 -11.77 5.80
C ASN A 89 14.14 -12.40 6.63
N ARG A 90 15.20 -11.64 6.77
CA ARG A 90 16.33 -11.91 7.63
C ARG A 90 16.77 -10.64 8.35
N THR A 91 17.04 -10.78 9.63
CA THR A 91 17.71 -9.77 10.43
C THR A 91 19.22 -10.00 10.40
N VAL A 92 19.99 -8.94 10.23
CA VAL A 92 21.47 -8.98 10.18
C VAL A 92 22.02 -8.05 11.25
N GLY A 93 22.66 -8.63 12.25
CA GLY A 93 23.08 -7.92 13.44
C GLY A 93 21.87 -7.40 14.23
N GLU A 94 22.05 -6.25 14.89
CA GLU A 94 21.02 -5.68 15.79
C GLU A 94 20.16 -4.61 15.12
N ARG A 95 20.55 -4.11 13.93
CA ARG A 95 19.96 -2.90 13.34
C ARG A 95 19.50 -3.04 11.90
N ALA A 96 19.93 -4.06 11.19
CA ALA A 96 19.63 -4.21 9.78
C ALA A 96 18.71 -5.39 9.52
N SER A 97 17.73 -5.21 8.65
CA SER A 97 16.88 -6.29 8.15
C SER A 97 16.74 -6.19 6.64
N TRP A 98 16.72 -7.33 5.95
CA TRP A 98 16.40 -7.39 4.54
C TRP A 98 15.28 -8.41 4.30
N ALA A 99 14.55 -8.23 3.24
CA ALA A 99 13.51 -9.16 2.83
C ALA A 99 13.41 -9.24 1.31
N VAL A 100 12.78 -10.32 0.87
CA VAL A 100 12.34 -10.49 -0.52
C VAL A 100 10.85 -10.82 -0.53
N SER A 101 10.16 -10.39 -1.57
CA SER A 101 8.76 -10.72 -1.77
C SER A 101 8.44 -11.05 -3.23
N GLY A 102 7.42 -11.88 -3.41
CA GLY A 102 6.71 -12.04 -4.67
C GLY A 102 5.24 -11.71 -4.46
N GLN A 103 4.63 -11.00 -5.40
CA GLN A 103 3.20 -10.70 -5.43
C GLN A 103 2.65 -11.07 -6.79
N TYR A 104 1.49 -11.71 -6.81
CA TYR A 104 0.78 -12.13 -8.02
C TYR A 104 -0.67 -11.66 -7.95
N MET A 105 -1.14 -10.99 -8.98
CA MET A 105 -2.53 -10.60 -9.17
C MET A 105 -3.08 -11.29 -10.41
N ASN A 106 -4.21 -11.97 -10.25
CA ASN A 106 -4.97 -12.59 -11.33
C ASN A 106 -6.33 -11.93 -11.41
N TYR A 107 -6.62 -11.29 -12.53
CA TYR A 107 -7.90 -10.63 -12.78
C TYR A 107 -8.97 -11.56 -13.34
N GLY A 108 -8.62 -12.85 -13.57
CA GLY A 108 -9.52 -13.82 -14.17
C GLY A 108 -9.66 -13.65 -15.68
N LYS A 109 -10.76 -14.17 -16.20
CA LYS A 109 -11.11 -14.05 -17.62
C LYS A 109 -12.08 -12.90 -17.82
N MET A 110 -11.82 -12.09 -18.83
CA MET A 110 -12.62 -10.95 -19.25
C MET A 110 -13.14 -11.17 -20.66
N ARG A 111 -14.36 -10.68 -20.94
CA ARG A 111 -14.97 -10.79 -22.28
C ARG A 111 -14.33 -9.74 -23.19
N HIS A 112 -13.90 -10.19 -24.36
CA HIS A 112 -13.51 -9.32 -25.44
C HIS A 112 -14.74 -8.99 -26.29
N THR A 113 -15.09 -7.71 -26.38
CA THR A 113 -16.23 -7.22 -27.17
C THR A 113 -15.79 -6.18 -28.16
N ASP A 114 -16.44 -6.14 -29.34
CA ASP A 114 -16.26 -5.05 -30.30
C ASP A 114 -17.07 -3.78 -29.90
N ALA A 115 -16.93 -2.71 -30.70
CA ALA A 115 -17.66 -1.46 -30.48
C ALA A 115 -19.20 -1.61 -30.56
N ASN A 116 -19.71 -2.69 -31.14
CA ASN A 116 -21.15 -3.01 -31.25
C ASN A 116 -21.59 -3.97 -30.15
N ASN A 117 -20.74 -4.23 -29.14
CA ASN A 117 -21.00 -5.17 -28.04
C ASN A 117 -21.15 -6.64 -28.45
N ASN A 118 -20.63 -7.02 -29.64
CA ASN A 118 -20.54 -8.43 -30.03
C ASN A 118 -19.37 -9.08 -29.30
N GLN A 119 -19.60 -10.26 -28.73
CA GLN A 119 -18.56 -11.01 -28.05
C GLN A 119 -17.61 -11.65 -29.08
N LEU A 120 -16.32 -11.25 -29.03
CA LEU A 120 -15.27 -11.75 -29.93
C LEU A 120 -14.45 -12.90 -29.29
N GLY A 121 -14.57 -13.08 -27.96
CA GLY A 121 -13.82 -14.09 -27.23
C GLY A 121 -13.59 -13.72 -25.75
N GLU A 122 -12.59 -14.32 -25.16
CA GLU A 122 -12.14 -14.03 -23.79
C GLU A 122 -10.63 -13.75 -23.79
N PHE A 123 -10.18 -12.87 -22.90
CA PHE A 123 -8.78 -12.65 -22.58
C PHE A 123 -8.57 -12.69 -21.07
N SER A 124 -7.33 -12.82 -20.63
CA SER A 124 -6.96 -12.78 -19.23
C SER A 124 -5.96 -11.65 -18.95
N ALA A 125 -5.98 -11.15 -17.72
CA ALA A 125 -4.99 -10.21 -17.25
C ALA A 125 -4.35 -10.70 -15.94
N ARG A 126 -3.06 -10.39 -15.76
CA ARG A 126 -2.29 -10.74 -14.58
C ARG A 126 -1.13 -9.79 -14.38
N ASP A 127 -0.83 -9.50 -13.12
CA ASP A 127 0.34 -8.73 -12.72
C ASP A 127 1.22 -9.56 -11.80
N ILE A 128 2.53 -9.38 -11.92
CA ILE A 128 3.55 -10.01 -11.08
C ILE A 128 4.50 -8.92 -10.62
N GLY A 129 4.75 -8.88 -9.32
CA GLY A 129 5.76 -8.03 -8.70
C GLY A 129 6.76 -8.86 -7.91
N VAL A 130 8.05 -8.56 -8.06
CA VAL A 130 9.12 -9.08 -7.20
C VAL A 130 9.82 -7.89 -6.59
N ALA A 131 10.08 -7.94 -5.29
CA ALA A 131 10.73 -6.83 -4.60
C ALA A 131 11.76 -7.30 -3.57
N GLY A 132 12.81 -6.49 -3.45
CA GLY A 132 13.79 -6.57 -2.38
C GLY A 132 13.64 -5.38 -1.44
N TYR A 133 13.76 -5.62 -0.14
CA TYR A 133 13.59 -4.64 0.93
C TYR A 133 14.86 -4.58 1.77
N PHE A 134 15.17 -3.41 2.23
CA PHE A 134 16.20 -3.18 3.24
C PHE A 134 15.71 -2.15 4.24
N SER A 135 15.83 -2.46 5.53
CA SER A 135 15.52 -1.56 6.63
C SER A 135 16.69 -1.45 7.59
N TYR A 136 16.87 -0.27 8.16
CA TYR A 136 17.94 0.00 9.11
C TYR A 136 17.45 0.87 10.28
N MET A 137 17.71 0.42 11.51
CA MET A 137 17.47 1.20 12.73
C MET A 137 18.53 2.28 12.85
N LEU A 138 18.18 3.52 12.52
CA LEU A 138 19.07 4.69 12.60
C LEU A 138 19.46 4.98 14.04
N ASN A 139 18.51 4.83 14.94
CA ASN A 139 18.66 4.84 16.40
C ASN A 139 17.50 4.03 17.02
N ASP A 140 17.37 4.04 18.35
CA ASP A 140 16.40 3.22 19.09
C ASP A 140 14.93 3.60 18.81
N ARG A 141 14.68 4.74 18.16
CA ARG A 141 13.32 5.25 17.85
C ARG A 141 13.07 5.47 16.36
N PHE A 142 14.11 5.57 15.53
CA PHE A 142 13.98 5.82 14.11
C PHE A 142 14.45 4.64 13.27
N ALA A 143 13.61 4.21 12.35
CA ALA A 143 13.94 3.24 11.31
C ALA A 143 13.75 3.87 9.93
N GLY A 144 14.71 3.63 9.02
CA GLY A 144 14.58 3.94 7.62
C GLY A 144 14.49 2.67 6.79
N GLY A 145 13.80 2.72 5.65
CA GLY A 145 13.67 1.58 4.77
C GLY A 145 13.61 1.97 3.30
N ILE A 146 14.06 1.06 2.45
CA ILE A 146 13.99 1.17 1.00
C ILE A 146 13.50 -0.15 0.41
N THR A 147 12.71 -0.04 -0.66
CA THR A 147 12.29 -1.18 -1.50
C THR A 147 12.74 -0.94 -2.92
N ALA A 148 13.20 -1.99 -3.59
CA ALA A 148 13.37 -2.01 -5.04
C ALA A 148 12.41 -3.05 -5.64
N LYS A 149 11.62 -2.63 -6.64
CA LYS A 149 10.55 -3.42 -7.26
C LYS A 149 10.84 -3.66 -8.74
N PHE A 150 10.57 -4.87 -9.20
CA PHE A 150 10.48 -5.23 -10.61
C PHE A 150 9.08 -5.76 -10.88
N LEU A 151 8.44 -5.26 -11.93
CA LEU A 151 7.04 -5.47 -12.22
C LEU A 151 6.87 -5.97 -13.65
N THR A 152 5.96 -6.91 -13.85
CA THR A 152 5.51 -7.31 -15.18
C THR A 152 3.99 -7.46 -15.18
N SER A 153 3.37 -7.00 -16.22
CA SER A 153 1.93 -7.07 -16.44
C SER A 153 1.61 -7.63 -17.81
N HIS A 154 0.56 -8.45 -17.88
CA HIS A 154 0.06 -9.04 -19.11
C HIS A 154 -1.44 -8.81 -19.18
N ILE A 155 -1.91 -8.25 -20.30
CA ILE A 155 -3.33 -8.00 -20.59
C ILE A 155 -3.61 -8.51 -22.00
N GLY A 156 -4.21 -9.69 -22.13
CA GLY A 156 -4.39 -10.34 -23.43
C GLY A 156 -3.05 -10.58 -24.11
N ASP A 157 -2.84 -9.96 -25.27
CA ASP A 157 -1.60 -10.04 -26.05
C ASP A 157 -0.56 -8.96 -25.70
N TYR A 158 -0.94 -8.00 -24.84
CA TYR A 158 -0.08 -6.90 -24.42
C TYR A 158 0.71 -7.25 -23.18
N ASN A 159 1.94 -6.78 -23.12
CA ASN A 159 2.77 -6.93 -21.92
C ASN A 159 3.55 -5.66 -21.62
N SER A 160 3.72 -5.39 -20.33
CA SER A 160 4.48 -4.25 -19.81
C SER A 160 5.48 -4.72 -18.75
N ILE A 161 6.59 -3.99 -18.67
CA ILE A 161 7.63 -4.19 -17.66
C ILE A 161 7.86 -2.85 -16.98
N GLY A 162 7.97 -2.86 -15.65
CA GLY A 162 8.22 -1.67 -14.85
C GLY A 162 9.21 -1.90 -13.73
N ALA A 163 9.76 -0.81 -13.24
CA ALA A 163 10.60 -0.80 -12.05
C ALA A 163 10.27 0.41 -11.18
N GLY A 164 10.42 0.25 -9.87
CA GLY A 164 10.15 1.34 -8.93
C GLY A 164 10.86 1.13 -7.60
N ILE A 165 10.90 2.18 -6.82
CA ILE A 165 11.43 2.17 -5.46
C ILE A 165 10.39 2.72 -4.49
N ASP A 166 10.43 2.26 -3.22
CA ASP A 166 9.77 2.94 -2.11
C ASP A 166 10.80 3.39 -1.11
N LEU A 167 10.51 4.51 -0.47
CA LEU A 167 11.30 5.07 0.62
C LEU A 167 10.40 5.24 1.84
N GLY A 168 10.82 4.74 2.98
CA GLY A 168 10.06 4.84 4.22
C GLY A 168 10.89 5.29 5.39
N LEU A 169 10.27 6.07 6.26
CA LEU A 169 10.80 6.44 7.56
C LEU A 169 9.71 6.21 8.61
N ASN A 170 10.09 5.61 9.73
CA ASN A 170 9.22 5.43 10.88
C ASN A 170 9.92 5.94 12.14
N TYR A 171 9.20 6.69 12.94
CA TYR A 171 9.52 7.03 14.32
C TYR A 171 8.59 6.25 15.25
N TYR A 172 9.14 5.51 16.19
CA TYR A 172 8.39 4.81 17.21
C TYR A 172 8.91 5.17 18.61
N ASP A 173 8.01 5.62 19.46
CA ASP A 173 8.26 5.89 20.87
C ASP A 173 7.64 4.80 21.73
N PRO A 174 8.41 3.83 22.24
CA PRO A 174 7.89 2.73 23.04
C PRO A 174 7.42 3.14 24.45
N GLU A 175 7.83 4.32 24.94
CA GLU A 175 7.42 4.81 26.27
C GLU A 175 5.99 5.36 26.27
N HIS A 176 5.57 5.93 25.13
CA HIS A 176 4.26 6.55 24.98
C HIS A 176 3.40 5.88 23.91
N ASP A 177 3.90 4.82 23.26
CA ASP A 177 3.23 4.07 22.19
C ASP A 177 2.79 4.95 21.01
N TRP A 178 3.62 5.91 20.61
CA TRP A 178 3.44 6.69 19.40
C TRP A 178 4.23 6.10 18.23
N SER A 179 3.59 6.01 17.08
CA SER A 179 4.27 5.75 15.81
C SER A 179 3.92 6.84 14.79
N LEU A 180 4.94 7.39 14.15
CA LEU A 180 4.81 8.38 13.08
C LEU A 180 5.58 7.90 11.86
N SER A 181 5.00 7.99 10.68
CA SER A 181 5.65 7.55 9.44
C SER A 181 5.45 8.53 8.30
N ILE A 182 6.44 8.56 7.42
CA ILE A 182 6.35 9.12 6.08
C ILE A 182 6.86 8.10 5.08
N VAL A 183 6.13 7.92 3.97
CA VAL A 183 6.47 6.96 2.92
C VAL A 183 6.25 7.61 1.56
N ALA A 184 7.19 7.40 0.65
CA ALA A 184 7.00 7.66 -0.77
C ALA A 184 7.02 6.31 -1.50
N LYS A 185 5.93 5.95 -2.16
CA LYS A 185 5.71 4.64 -2.79
C LYS A 185 5.74 4.74 -4.31
N ASN A 186 6.19 3.68 -4.94
CA ASN A 186 6.11 3.47 -6.38
C ASN A 186 6.81 4.56 -7.21
N LEU A 187 7.91 5.11 -6.68
CA LEU A 187 8.76 6.05 -7.42
C LEU A 187 9.47 5.31 -8.56
N GLY A 188 8.97 5.45 -9.79
CA GLY A 188 9.51 4.72 -10.92
C GLY A 188 8.70 4.90 -12.19
N GLY A 189 8.77 3.93 -13.10
CA GLY A 189 8.06 3.98 -14.38
C GLY A 189 8.07 2.65 -15.11
N GLN A 190 7.38 2.62 -16.23
CA GLN A 190 7.47 1.52 -17.19
C GLN A 190 8.84 1.56 -17.90
N LEU A 191 9.47 0.41 -18.00
CA LEU A 191 10.65 0.17 -18.85
C LEU A 191 10.23 -0.29 -20.26
N LYS A 192 9.07 -0.94 -20.33
CA LYS A 192 8.38 -1.33 -21.55
C LYS A 192 6.89 -1.04 -21.36
N ALA A 193 6.32 -0.21 -22.24
CA ALA A 193 4.89 0.06 -22.28
C ALA A 193 4.09 -1.15 -22.80
N TYR A 194 2.77 -1.14 -22.62
CA TYR A 194 1.87 -2.15 -23.22
C TYR A 194 1.81 -2.00 -24.73
N ASP A 195 1.84 -0.78 -25.19
CA ASP A 195 1.80 -0.35 -26.59
C ASP A 195 2.84 0.75 -26.79
N ASP A 196 2.58 1.73 -27.63
CA ASP A 196 3.51 2.84 -27.93
C ASP A 196 3.55 3.93 -26.85
N GLU A 197 2.53 4.00 -25.97
CA GLU A 197 2.42 5.02 -24.91
C GLU A 197 2.76 4.46 -23.54
N TYR A 198 3.50 5.25 -22.74
CA TYR A 198 3.90 4.91 -21.38
C TYR A 198 2.89 5.46 -20.36
N ASP A 199 2.33 4.58 -19.56
CA ASP A 199 1.48 4.94 -18.44
C ASP A 199 2.31 5.32 -17.20
N PRO A 200 1.87 6.31 -16.40
CA PRO A 200 2.54 6.65 -15.15
C PRO A 200 2.38 5.53 -14.11
N MET A 201 3.34 5.45 -13.19
CA MET A 201 3.24 4.61 -11.99
C MET A 201 2.27 5.22 -10.98
N PRO A 202 1.63 4.41 -10.11
CA PRO A 202 0.76 4.90 -9.05
C PRO A 202 1.60 5.45 -7.88
N ILE A 203 2.31 6.56 -8.13
CA ILE A 203 3.14 7.24 -7.13
C ILE A 203 2.24 7.74 -6.00
N ASP A 204 2.64 7.47 -4.76
CA ASP A 204 1.87 7.83 -3.59
C ASP A 204 2.80 8.28 -2.46
N ILE A 205 2.53 9.47 -1.90
CA ILE A 205 3.17 9.95 -0.69
C ILE A 205 2.15 9.86 0.44
N GLN A 206 2.54 9.16 1.50
CA GLN A 206 1.69 8.92 2.66
C GLN A 206 2.36 9.42 3.94
N ILE A 207 1.56 9.97 4.83
CA ILE A 207 1.97 10.37 6.18
C ILE A 207 0.99 9.75 7.15
N GLY A 208 1.49 9.04 8.15
CA GLY A 208 0.65 8.38 9.14
C GLY A 208 1.08 8.67 10.57
N ALA A 209 0.09 8.60 11.45
CA ALA A 209 0.28 8.63 12.89
C ALA A 209 -0.59 7.56 13.54
N SER A 210 -0.06 6.87 14.54
CA SER A 210 -0.85 5.99 15.39
C SER A 210 -0.43 6.11 16.85
N LYS A 211 -1.38 5.80 17.73
CA LYS A 211 -1.15 5.77 19.17
C LYS A 211 -1.94 4.66 19.81
N ARG A 212 -1.28 3.86 20.65
CA ARG A 212 -1.95 2.98 21.59
C ARG A 212 -2.39 3.79 22.81
N LEU A 213 -3.67 3.68 23.17
CA LEU A 213 -4.25 4.44 24.26
C LEU A 213 -3.88 3.78 25.60
N ALA A 214 -3.34 4.58 26.54
CA ALA A 214 -2.93 4.09 27.84
C ALA A 214 -4.10 3.43 28.59
N HIS A 215 -3.82 2.30 29.25
CA HIS A 215 -4.81 1.53 30.04
C HIS A 215 -5.99 0.97 29.22
N THR A 216 -5.87 0.91 27.89
CA THR A 216 -6.88 0.30 27.02
C THR A 216 -6.21 -0.64 26.01
N PRO A 217 -6.93 -1.62 25.47
CA PRO A 217 -6.39 -2.46 24.40
C PRO A 217 -6.40 -1.76 23.03
N LEU A 218 -6.80 -0.49 22.96
CA LEU A 218 -7.08 0.22 21.72
C LEU A 218 -5.85 0.94 21.17
N ARG A 219 -5.63 0.81 19.86
CA ARG A 219 -4.76 1.68 19.08
C ARG A 219 -5.61 2.44 18.05
N VAL A 220 -5.41 3.73 17.96
CA VAL A 220 -6.02 4.60 16.95
C VAL A 220 -4.96 4.99 15.92
N SER A 221 -5.35 5.10 14.65
CA SER A 221 -4.46 5.49 13.57
C SER A 221 -5.16 6.44 12.60
N ALA A 222 -4.37 7.33 12.01
CA ALA A 222 -4.76 8.18 10.91
C ALA A 222 -3.64 8.21 9.88
N THR A 223 -3.98 7.99 8.61
CA THR A 223 -3.05 8.07 7.50
C THR A 223 -3.60 9.03 6.45
N LEU A 224 -2.76 9.96 6.01
CA LEU A 224 -3.00 10.78 4.84
C LEU A 224 -2.34 10.09 3.65
N VAL A 225 -3.11 9.80 2.62
CA VAL A 225 -2.71 9.07 1.42
C VAL A 225 -2.79 9.93 0.19
N ASP A 226 -2.08 9.55 -0.86
CA ASP A 226 -2.12 10.14 -2.19
C ASP A 226 -1.86 11.67 -2.19
N LEU A 227 -0.89 12.10 -1.36
CA LEU A 227 -0.53 13.52 -1.22
C LEU A 227 0.15 14.10 -2.47
N THR A 228 0.27 13.32 -3.55
CA THR A 228 0.69 13.76 -4.87
C THR A 228 -0.46 14.35 -5.71
N HIS A 229 -1.71 14.11 -5.33
CA HIS A 229 -2.91 14.51 -6.06
C HIS A 229 -3.76 15.51 -5.24
N TRP A 230 -3.46 16.80 -5.33
CA TRP A 230 -4.13 17.87 -4.58
C TRP A 230 -5.49 18.33 -5.16
N ASN A 231 -5.94 17.77 -6.26
CA ASN A 231 -7.24 18.02 -6.88
C ASN A 231 -8.41 17.32 -6.17
N TYR A 232 -8.13 16.36 -5.28
CA TYR A 232 -9.14 15.72 -4.45
C TYR A 232 -9.56 16.59 -3.25
N ARG A 233 -10.75 16.31 -2.69
CA ARG A 233 -11.16 16.87 -1.41
C ARG A 233 -10.22 16.39 -0.31
N PHE A 234 -9.93 17.23 0.67
CA PHE A 234 -9.03 16.88 1.78
C PHE A 234 -9.40 15.55 2.46
N PHE A 235 -10.71 15.31 2.66
CA PHE A 235 -11.16 14.06 3.29
C PHE A 235 -10.85 12.81 2.46
N ASN A 236 -10.75 12.92 1.14
CA ASN A 236 -10.41 11.78 0.28
C ASN A 236 -8.95 11.30 0.48
N HIS A 237 -8.13 12.12 1.13
CA HIS A 237 -6.78 11.71 1.55
C HIS A 237 -6.75 11.02 2.91
N LEU A 238 -7.86 10.96 3.66
CA LEU A 238 -7.86 10.48 5.03
C LEU A 238 -8.31 9.02 5.13
N VAL A 239 -7.50 8.23 5.84
CA VAL A 239 -7.83 6.88 6.29
C VAL A 239 -7.73 6.83 7.80
N LEU A 240 -8.79 6.40 8.46
CA LEU A 240 -8.85 6.24 9.91
C LEU A 240 -8.94 4.76 10.27
N GLY A 241 -8.23 4.38 11.31
CA GLY A 241 -8.25 3.02 11.84
C GLY A 241 -8.30 2.99 13.35
N VAL A 242 -8.98 1.97 13.87
CA VAL A 242 -8.96 1.60 15.28
C VAL A 242 -8.77 0.10 15.35
N ASP A 243 -7.84 -0.36 16.12
CA ASP A 243 -7.69 -1.77 16.45
C ASP A 243 -7.59 -2.01 17.95
N ALA A 244 -8.02 -3.20 18.37
CA ALA A 244 -8.05 -3.62 19.75
C ALA A 244 -7.32 -4.94 19.91
N SER A 245 -6.24 -4.96 20.70
CA SER A 245 -5.57 -6.19 21.14
C SER A 245 -6.33 -6.78 22.33
N ILE A 246 -7.31 -7.65 22.05
CA ILE A 246 -8.17 -8.25 23.08
C ILE A 246 -7.39 -9.21 23.98
N SER A 247 -6.41 -9.90 23.41
CA SER A 247 -5.44 -10.72 24.13
C SER A 247 -4.09 -10.65 23.42
N GLN A 248 -3.07 -11.33 23.97
CA GLN A 248 -1.75 -11.43 23.33
C GLN A 248 -1.82 -12.06 21.93
N ASN A 249 -2.85 -12.85 21.67
CA ASN A 249 -2.98 -13.65 20.45
C ASN A 249 -4.18 -13.25 19.56
N PHE A 250 -5.03 -12.32 20.02
CA PHE A 250 -6.24 -11.97 19.28
C PHE A 250 -6.44 -10.46 19.21
N TRP A 251 -6.60 -9.95 17.99
CA TRP A 251 -6.94 -8.57 17.74
C TRP A 251 -8.18 -8.43 16.84
N LEU A 252 -8.86 -7.29 16.97
CA LEU A 252 -9.96 -6.84 16.12
C LEU A 252 -9.60 -5.47 15.54
N GLY A 253 -9.90 -5.24 14.27
CA GLY A 253 -9.66 -3.97 13.60
C GLY A 253 -10.91 -3.45 12.90
N LEU A 254 -11.06 -2.13 12.92
CA LEU A 254 -12.07 -1.38 12.19
C LEU A 254 -11.39 -0.19 11.52
N GLY A 255 -11.71 0.07 10.27
CA GLY A 255 -11.18 1.20 9.53
C GLY A 255 -12.21 1.87 8.65
N TYR A 256 -11.91 3.11 8.27
CA TYR A 256 -12.69 3.86 7.31
C TYR A 256 -11.77 4.61 6.35
N ASN A 257 -11.92 4.35 5.06
CA ASN A 257 -11.21 5.00 3.97
C ASN A 257 -12.19 5.92 3.24
N PHE A 258 -12.01 7.22 3.40
CA PHE A 258 -12.91 8.22 2.83
C PHE A 258 -12.89 8.24 1.31
N ARG A 259 -11.72 8.03 0.69
CA ARG A 259 -11.59 7.98 -0.76
C ARG A 259 -12.35 6.79 -1.34
N ARG A 260 -12.17 5.60 -0.77
CA ARG A 260 -12.90 4.41 -1.20
C ARG A 260 -14.40 4.57 -1.03
N ALA A 261 -14.86 5.27 0.03
CA ALA A 261 -16.26 5.59 0.25
C ALA A 261 -16.84 6.47 -0.88
N ASP A 262 -16.05 7.44 -1.35
CA ASP A 262 -16.43 8.38 -2.42
C ASP A 262 -16.40 7.72 -3.81
N GLU A 263 -15.30 7.00 -4.13
CA GLU A 263 -15.12 6.33 -5.42
C GLU A 263 -16.11 5.16 -5.65
N MET A 264 -16.56 4.52 -4.58
CA MET A 264 -17.51 3.39 -4.62
C MET A 264 -18.91 3.76 -4.13
N GLU A 265 -19.26 5.03 -4.23
CA GLU A 265 -20.59 5.50 -3.86
C GLU A 265 -21.67 4.91 -4.77
N ILE A 266 -22.67 4.28 -4.17
CA ILE A 266 -23.83 3.75 -4.89
C ILE A 266 -24.98 4.74 -4.75
N ASN A 267 -25.31 5.43 -5.84
CA ASN A 267 -26.48 6.29 -5.92
C ASN A 267 -27.74 5.42 -6.13
N THR A 268 -28.63 5.41 -5.16
CA THR A 268 -29.91 4.73 -5.27
C THR A 268 -30.91 5.58 -6.04
N THR A 269 -31.84 4.95 -6.75
CA THR A 269 -32.91 5.61 -7.54
C THR A 269 -33.80 6.55 -6.70
N GLU A 270 -33.77 6.44 -5.39
CA GLU A 270 -34.53 7.28 -4.44
C GLU A 270 -33.74 8.48 -3.90
N GLY A 271 -32.56 8.77 -4.48
CA GLY A 271 -31.72 9.94 -4.11
C GLY A 271 -30.88 9.74 -2.82
N GLY A 272 -30.76 8.51 -2.34
CA GLY A 272 -29.83 8.17 -1.26
C GLY A 272 -28.49 7.69 -1.80
N SER A 273 -27.39 8.10 -1.17
CA SER A 273 -26.06 7.57 -1.42
C SER A 273 -25.58 6.74 -0.23
N THR A 274 -24.82 5.68 -0.48
CA THR A 274 -24.21 4.89 0.59
C THR A 274 -22.70 4.98 0.53
N HIS A 275 -22.09 5.35 1.65
CA HIS A 275 -20.64 5.40 1.82
C HIS A 275 -20.10 4.17 2.58
N LEU A 276 -20.87 3.07 2.62
CA LEU A 276 -20.51 1.85 3.36
C LEU A 276 -19.25 1.16 2.81
N ALA A 277 -18.93 1.35 1.53
CA ALA A 277 -17.73 0.82 0.92
C ALA A 277 -16.43 1.34 1.57
N GLY A 278 -16.48 2.49 2.27
CA GLY A 278 -15.36 3.00 3.04
C GLY A 278 -14.96 2.17 4.26
N PHE A 279 -15.89 1.38 4.82
CA PHE A 279 -15.62 0.58 6.01
C PHE A 279 -14.77 -0.64 5.72
N SER A 280 -13.91 -0.96 6.66
CA SER A 280 -13.16 -2.21 6.75
C SER A 280 -13.33 -2.79 8.14
N VAL A 281 -13.37 -4.10 8.23
CA VAL A 281 -13.36 -4.82 9.50
C VAL A 281 -12.49 -6.06 9.35
N GLY A 282 -11.77 -6.42 10.38
CA GLY A 282 -10.96 -7.63 10.38
C GLY A 282 -10.62 -8.11 11.78
N ALA A 283 -10.15 -9.32 11.83
CA ALA A 283 -9.67 -9.96 13.05
C ALA A 283 -8.43 -10.80 12.73
N GLY A 284 -7.54 -10.94 13.69
CA GLY A 284 -6.37 -11.80 13.58
C GLY A 284 -6.16 -12.63 14.81
N LEU A 285 -5.66 -13.84 14.59
CA LEU A 285 -5.29 -14.79 15.63
C LEU A 285 -3.85 -15.24 15.41
N SER A 286 -3.00 -15.03 16.43
CA SER A 286 -1.64 -15.57 16.47
C SER A 286 -1.67 -16.92 17.17
N LEU A 287 -1.17 -17.95 16.50
CA LEU A 287 -1.01 -19.30 17.07
C LEU A 287 0.46 -19.47 17.46
N ASN A 288 0.70 -19.66 18.75
CA ASN A 288 2.04 -19.96 19.29
C ASN A 288 2.33 -21.44 19.24
#